data_393563aca71485028d3945168957e932
#
_entry.id   393563aca71485028d3945168957e932
#
_cell.length_a   1.000
_cell.length_b   1.000
_cell.length_c   1.000
_cell.angle_alpha   90.00
_cell.angle_beta   90.00
_cell.angle_gamma   90.00
#
_symmetry.space_group_name_H-M   'P 1'
#
loop_
_entity.id
_entity.type
_entity.pdbx_description
1 polymer ?
#
loop_
_entity_poly.entity_id
_entity_poly.type
_entity_poly.pdbx_seq_one_letter_code
_entity_poly.pdbx_strand_id
1 'polypeptide(L)'
;ATFSLVPGPGTHWFRYKGVWMRLQRERNGKLVDLSTGAPWETVTLTTLSSYEHLFSQLLLEARQLALSSTYGKTIIYTSWGVEWRPFGHPRRVRELGSVVLPEGKKEEIVNDVHRFLSRGTWYAKRGIPYRRGYLLHGAPGSGKTSFITALAGSLDFNICLLNLAERR
;
A
#
# COMPACT_ATOMS: atom_id res chain seq x y z
N ALA A 1 -7.49 -20.20 5.06
CA ALA A 1 -7.84 -19.25 4.01
C ALA A 1 -9.32 -18.93 4.15
N THR A 2 -9.65 -17.69 4.49
CA THR A 2 -11.05 -17.20 4.49
C THR A 2 -11.38 -16.77 3.07
N PHE A 3 -12.29 -17.48 2.43
CA PHE A 3 -12.84 -17.07 1.13
C PHE A 3 -13.87 -15.97 1.38
N SER A 4 -13.76 -14.84 0.70
CA SER A 4 -14.83 -13.83 0.66
C SER A 4 -15.55 -13.91 -0.68
N LEU A 5 -16.87 -14.07 -0.63
CA LEU A 5 -17.70 -14.01 -1.82
C LEU A 5 -17.91 -12.54 -2.20
N VAL A 6 -17.61 -12.21 -3.46
CA VAL A 6 -17.81 -10.88 -4.03
C VAL A 6 -18.92 -10.98 -5.06
N PRO A 7 -19.91 -10.04 -5.07
CA PRO A 7 -20.96 -10.03 -6.08
C PRO A 7 -20.36 -9.98 -7.49
N GLY A 8 -20.81 -10.87 -8.38
CA GLY A 8 -20.43 -10.86 -9.81
C GLY A 8 -21.02 -9.66 -10.56
N PRO A 9 -20.75 -9.54 -11.89
CA PRO A 9 -21.46 -8.57 -12.73
C PRO A 9 -22.97 -8.79 -12.69
N GLY A 10 -23.75 -7.72 -12.70
CA GLY A 10 -25.21 -7.75 -12.63
C GLY A 10 -25.78 -6.85 -11.55
N THR A 11 -27.06 -7.05 -11.25
CA THR A 11 -27.79 -6.27 -10.25
C THR A 11 -27.94 -7.07 -8.98
N HIS A 12 -27.58 -6.45 -7.85
CA HIS A 12 -27.64 -7.03 -6.52
C HIS A 12 -28.38 -6.08 -5.58
N TRP A 13 -29.09 -6.65 -4.61
CA TRP A 13 -29.75 -5.90 -3.57
C TRP A 13 -29.09 -6.22 -2.23
N PHE A 14 -28.84 -5.20 -1.44
CA PHE A 14 -28.31 -5.35 -0.10
C PHE A 14 -28.95 -4.33 0.84
N ARG A 15 -28.87 -4.59 2.14
CA ARG A 15 -29.41 -3.72 3.17
C ARG A 15 -28.27 -3.08 3.94
N TYR A 16 -28.24 -1.75 3.96
CA TYR A 16 -27.28 -0.97 4.73
C TYR A 16 -28.00 -0.05 5.71
N LYS A 17 -27.69 -0.16 7.00
CA LYS A 17 -28.32 0.59 8.10
C LYS A 17 -29.86 0.58 8.04
N GLY A 18 -30.43 -0.57 7.67
CA GLY A 18 -31.87 -0.73 7.59
C GLY A 18 -32.51 -0.35 6.25
N VAL A 19 -31.77 0.29 5.35
CA VAL A 19 -32.25 0.77 4.05
C VAL A 19 -31.82 -0.16 2.92
N TRP A 20 -32.72 -0.47 2.00
CA TRP A 20 -32.44 -1.23 0.82
C TRP A 20 -31.73 -0.39 -0.23
N MET A 21 -30.62 -0.91 -0.75
CA MET A 21 -29.82 -0.33 -1.80
C MET A 21 -29.63 -1.31 -2.94
N ARG A 22 -29.64 -0.78 -4.18
CA ARG A 22 -29.34 -1.53 -5.38
C ARG A 22 -27.90 -1.26 -5.77
N LEU A 23 -27.13 -2.34 -5.98
CA LEU A 23 -25.80 -2.32 -6.55
C LEU A 23 -25.90 -2.90 -7.96
N GLN A 24 -25.50 -2.13 -8.95
CA GLN A 24 -25.36 -2.60 -10.33
C GLN A 24 -23.87 -2.58 -10.69
N ARG A 25 -23.36 -3.74 -11.07
CA ARG A 25 -21.95 -3.92 -11.44
C ARG A 25 -21.87 -4.32 -12.91
N GLU A 26 -21.26 -3.47 -13.69
CA GLU A 26 -21.08 -3.68 -15.12
C GLU A 26 -19.59 -3.81 -15.43
N ARG A 27 -19.24 -4.85 -16.17
CA ARG A 27 -17.87 -5.09 -16.60
C ARG A 27 -17.81 -4.86 -18.11
N ASN A 28 -17.09 -3.83 -18.52
CA ASN A 28 -16.90 -3.54 -19.92
C ASN A 28 -15.67 -4.30 -20.44
N GLY A 29 -15.90 -5.45 -21.07
CA GLY A 29 -14.84 -6.35 -21.54
C GLY A 29 -13.97 -5.78 -22.68
N LYS A 30 -14.34 -4.63 -23.26
CA LYS A 30 -13.58 -3.98 -24.33
C LYS A 30 -12.54 -2.97 -23.84
N LEU A 31 -12.68 -2.46 -22.62
CA LEU A 31 -11.76 -1.54 -22.00
C LEU A 31 -11.01 -2.28 -20.88
N VAL A 32 -9.72 -2.48 -21.11
CA VAL A 32 -8.81 -3.03 -20.10
C VAL A 32 -8.03 -1.86 -19.55
N ASP A 33 -8.00 -1.72 -18.24
CA ASP A 33 -7.05 -0.81 -17.61
C ASP A 33 -5.63 -1.31 -17.94
N LEU A 34 -4.95 -0.55 -18.79
CA LEU A 34 -3.59 -0.87 -19.26
C LEU A 34 -2.58 -1.00 -18.08
N SER A 35 -2.93 -0.43 -16.94
CA SER A 35 -2.09 -0.45 -15.75
C SER A 35 -2.21 -1.75 -14.97
N THR A 36 -3.41 -2.26 -14.79
CA THR A 36 -3.69 -3.44 -13.97
C THR A 36 -3.97 -4.72 -14.77
N GLY A 37 -4.24 -4.59 -16.07
CA GLY A 37 -4.72 -5.69 -16.92
C GLY A 37 -6.15 -6.15 -16.56
N ALA A 38 -6.82 -5.43 -15.65
CA ALA A 38 -8.17 -5.74 -15.22
C ALA A 38 -9.20 -5.10 -16.15
N PRO A 39 -10.34 -5.74 -16.41
CA PRO A 39 -11.42 -5.14 -17.18
C PRO A 39 -11.98 -3.93 -16.44
N TRP A 40 -12.31 -2.89 -17.19
CA TRP A 40 -12.96 -1.70 -16.63
C TRP A 40 -14.31 -2.06 -16.02
N GLU A 41 -14.51 -1.71 -14.77
CA GLU A 41 -15.75 -1.97 -14.07
C GLU A 41 -16.42 -0.67 -13.61
N THR A 42 -17.71 -0.58 -13.88
CA THR A 42 -18.57 0.50 -13.36
C THR A 42 -19.46 -0.07 -12.27
N VAL A 43 -19.47 0.57 -11.13
CA VAL A 43 -20.33 0.23 -10.00
C VAL A 43 -21.30 1.39 -9.76
N THR A 44 -22.58 1.11 -9.92
CA THR A 44 -23.66 2.08 -9.68
C THR A 44 -24.41 1.68 -8.42
N LEU A 45 -24.49 2.60 -7.47
CA LEU A 45 -25.28 2.46 -6.24
C LEU A 45 -26.53 3.32 -6.35
N THR A 46 -27.69 2.75 -6.08
CA THR A 46 -28.99 3.45 -6.12
C THR A 46 -29.75 3.24 -4.83
N THR A 47 -30.31 4.32 -4.28
CA THR A 47 -31.24 4.29 -3.14
C THR A 47 -32.31 5.37 -3.31
N LEU A 48 -33.29 5.41 -2.40
CA LEU A 48 -34.28 6.48 -2.36
C LEU A 48 -33.61 7.81 -1.97
N SER A 49 -34.07 8.92 -2.56
CA SER A 49 -33.50 10.26 -2.35
C SER A 49 -33.40 10.67 -0.88
N SER A 50 -34.36 10.26 -0.05
CA SER A 50 -34.35 10.53 1.40
C SER A 50 -33.13 9.95 2.14
N TYR A 51 -32.41 9.01 1.54
CA TYR A 51 -31.28 8.31 2.14
C TYR A 51 -29.94 8.63 1.48
N GLU A 52 -29.85 9.72 0.71
CA GLU A 52 -28.64 10.16 0.03
C GLU A 52 -27.43 10.28 0.97
N HIS A 53 -27.64 10.78 2.19
CA HIS A 53 -26.60 10.93 3.21
C HIS A 53 -25.89 9.62 3.59
N LEU A 54 -26.52 8.47 3.35
CA LEU A 54 -25.94 7.17 3.65
C LEU A 54 -24.81 6.80 2.68
N PHE A 55 -24.75 7.38 1.48
CA PHE A 55 -23.66 7.11 0.55
C PHE A 55 -22.31 7.53 1.10
N SER A 56 -22.24 8.74 1.68
CA SER A 56 -20.99 9.22 2.28
C SER A 56 -20.52 8.32 3.41
N GLN A 57 -21.45 7.84 4.24
CA GLN A 57 -21.12 6.92 5.33
C GLN A 57 -20.67 5.56 4.82
N LEU A 58 -21.36 5.00 3.82
CA LEU A 58 -21.00 3.73 3.20
C LEU A 58 -19.60 3.80 2.58
N LEU A 59 -19.30 4.88 1.86
CA LEU A 59 -17.98 5.07 1.23
C LEU A 59 -16.86 5.25 2.26
N LEU A 60 -17.13 5.95 3.37
CA LEU A 60 -16.17 6.08 4.47
C LEU A 60 -15.90 4.75 5.15
N GLU A 61 -16.94 3.96 5.44
CA GLU A 61 -16.77 2.62 6.02
C GLU A 61 -16.03 1.68 5.07
N ALA A 62 -16.38 1.70 3.78
CA ALA A 62 -15.69 0.92 2.75
C ALA A 62 -14.20 1.29 2.64
N ARG A 63 -13.89 2.60 2.67
CA ARG A 63 -12.53 3.11 2.69
C ARG A 63 -11.77 2.64 3.95
N GLN A 64 -12.38 2.73 5.12
CA GLN A 64 -11.77 2.28 6.37
C GLN A 64 -11.49 0.77 6.32
N LEU A 65 -12.43 -0.01 5.81
CA LEU A 65 -12.26 -1.46 5.65
C LEU A 65 -11.11 -1.80 4.68
N ALA A 66 -11.02 -1.09 3.56
CA ALA A 66 -9.93 -1.25 2.60
C ALA A 66 -8.58 -0.88 3.22
N LEU A 67 -8.49 0.23 3.95
CA LEU A 67 -7.28 0.65 4.64
C LEU A 67 -6.91 -0.33 5.77
N SER A 68 -7.88 -0.81 6.55
CA SER A 68 -7.62 -1.77 7.63
C SER A 68 -7.07 -3.10 7.11
N SER A 69 -7.45 -3.51 5.91
CA SER A 69 -6.91 -4.72 5.27
C SER A 69 -5.42 -4.60 4.95
N THR A 70 -4.93 -3.37 4.77
CA THR A 70 -3.53 -3.04 4.45
C THR A 70 -2.75 -2.60 5.69
N TYR A 71 -3.46 -2.19 6.76
CA TYR A 71 -2.85 -1.74 8.00
C TYR A 71 -1.99 -2.85 8.64
N GLY A 72 -0.81 -2.49 9.13
CA GLY A 72 0.14 -3.44 9.68
C GLY A 72 0.78 -4.36 8.65
N LYS A 73 0.75 -3.96 7.36
CA LYS A 73 1.43 -4.68 6.27
C LYS A 73 2.29 -3.71 5.47
N THR A 74 3.45 -4.19 5.06
CA THR A 74 4.34 -3.47 4.16
C THR A 74 4.03 -3.89 2.72
N ILE A 75 3.75 -2.92 1.85
CA ILE A 75 3.55 -3.15 0.42
C ILE A 75 4.88 -2.88 -0.28
N ILE A 76 5.26 -3.79 -1.16
CA ILE A 76 6.43 -3.63 -2.02
C ILE A 76 5.92 -3.21 -3.39
N TYR A 77 6.46 -2.14 -3.93
CA TYR A 77 6.18 -1.64 -5.28
C TYR A 77 7.39 -1.89 -6.19
N THR A 78 7.14 -2.13 -7.44
CA THR A 78 8.17 -2.17 -8.49
C THR A 78 7.86 -1.15 -9.58
N SER A 79 8.88 -0.67 -10.25
CA SER A 79 8.71 0.25 -11.39
C SER A 79 8.18 -0.52 -12.60
N TRP A 80 7.16 0.03 -13.24
CA TRP A 80 6.59 -0.49 -14.48
C TRP A 80 6.28 0.68 -15.43
N GLY A 81 7.13 0.91 -16.39
CA GLY A 81 7.01 2.11 -17.21
C GLY A 81 7.25 3.35 -16.37
N VAL A 82 6.25 4.24 -16.35
CA VAL A 82 6.27 5.49 -15.58
C VAL A 82 5.55 5.37 -14.23
N GLU A 83 5.03 4.19 -13.89
CA GLU A 83 4.19 3.95 -12.72
C GLU A 83 4.83 2.99 -11.72
N TRP A 84 4.46 3.13 -10.47
CA TRP A 84 4.76 2.18 -9.41
C TRP A 84 3.62 1.20 -9.26
N ARG A 85 3.89 -0.10 -9.39
CA ARG A 85 2.89 -1.17 -9.21
C ARG A 85 3.20 -2.03 -8.02
N PRO A 86 2.17 -2.46 -7.26
CA PRO A 86 2.37 -3.43 -6.18
C PRO A 86 3.00 -4.71 -6.71
N PHE A 87 4.04 -5.17 -6.05
CA PHE A 87 4.75 -6.41 -6.36
C PHE A 87 4.37 -7.50 -5.35
N GLY A 88 3.52 -8.41 -5.78
CA GLY A 88 3.01 -9.48 -4.94
C GLY A 88 1.97 -9.02 -3.92
N HIS A 89 1.75 -9.84 -2.89
CA HIS A 89 0.79 -9.54 -1.84
C HIS A 89 1.40 -8.70 -0.71
N PRO A 90 0.62 -7.82 -0.05
CA PRO A 90 1.06 -7.10 1.14
C PRO A 90 1.61 -8.06 2.19
N ARG A 91 2.82 -7.82 2.67
CA ARG A 91 3.51 -8.67 3.64
C ARG A 91 3.25 -8.16 5.04
N ARG A 92 3.11 -9.07 6.00
CA ARG A 92 3.06 -8.69 7.42
C ARG A 92 4.32 -7.94 7.79
N VAL A 93 4.16 -6.91 8.60
CA VAL A 93 5.30 -6.17 9.15
C VAL A 93 6.20 -7.16 9.89
N ARG A 94 7.48 -7.14 9.53
CA ARG A 94 8.50 -7.92 10.22
C ARG A 94 9.04 -7.09 11.38
N GLU A 95 9.07 -7.69 12.55
CA GLU A 95 9.65 -7.03 13.71
C GLU A 95 11.15 -6.77 13.52
N LEU A 96 11.58 -5.57 13.85
CA LEU A 96 12.98 -5.16 13.76
C LEU A 96 13.88 -6.02 14.67
N GLY A 97 13.36 -6.47 15.80
CA GLY A 97 14.03 -7.40 16.71
C GLY A 97 14.39 -8.75 16.10
N SER A 98 13.63 -9.19 15.08
CA SER A 98 13.87 -10.47 14.41
C SER A 98 15.11 -10.47 13.49
N VAL A 99 15.73 -9.30 13.24
CA VAL A 99 16.93 -9.18 12.42
C VAL A 99 18.14 -9.06 13.32
N VAL A 100 19.08 -9.97 13.19
CA VAL A 100 20.34 -9.98 13.93
C VAL A 100 21.38 -9.21 13.13
N LEU A 101 21.90 -8.13 13.72
CA LEU A 101 23.02 -7.33 13.23
C LEU A 101 24.08 -7.21 14.33
N PRO A 102 25.30 -6.80 14.02
CA PRO A 102 26.28 -6.46 15.03
C PRO A 102 25.72 -5.48 16.05
N GLU A 103 26.15 -5.63 17.30
CA GLU A 103 25.68 -4.83 18.42
C GLU A 103 25.78 -3.32 18.15
N GLY A 104 24.71 -2.58 18.46
CA GLY A 104 24.62 -1.13 18.25
C GLY A 104 24.34 -0.67 16.82
N LYS A 105 24.59 -1.51 15.79
CA LYS A 105 24.40 -1.08 14.38
C LYS A 105 22.94 -0.88 14.00
N LYS A 106 22.06 -1.68 14.54
CA LYS A 106 20.61 -1.57 14.31
C LYS A 106 20.09 -0.24 14.84
N GLU A 107 20.42 0.06 16.06
CA GLU A 107 20.02 1.28 16.78
C GLU A 107 20.62 2.52 16.13
N GLU A 108 21.87 2.47 15.68
CA GLU A 108 22.53 3.54 14.95
C GLU A 108 21.76 3.93 13.68
N ILE A 109 21.40 2.94 12.85
CA ILE A 109 20.68 3.19 11.59
C ILE A 109 19.27 3.69 11.85
N VAL A 110 18.55 3.08 12.77
CA VAL A 110 17.18 3.48 13.13
C VAL A 110 17.16 4.93 13.64
N ASN A 111 18.07 5.28 14.52
CA ASN A 111 18.19 6.63 15.07
C ASN A 111 18.57 7.64 13.98
N ASP A 112 19.46 7.26 13.04
CA ASP A 112 19.81 8.13 11.92
C ASP A 112 18.62 8.40 11.01
N VAL A 113 17.81 7.37 10.70
CA VAL A 113 16.59 7.52 9.90
C VAL A 113 15.57 8.41 10.60
N HIS A 114 15.31 8.21 11.88
CA HIS A 114 14.41 9.08 12.65
C HIS A 114 14.90 10.52 12.69
N ARG A 115 16.20 10.72 12.88
CA ARG A 115 16.82 12.05 12.83
C ARG A 115 16.68 12.69 11.47
N PHE A 116 16.84 11.93 10.39
CA PHE A 116 16.63 12.43 9.03
C PHE A 116 15.18 12.85 8.83
N LEU A 117 14.21 11.98 9.17
CA LEU A 117 12.79 12.26 8.99
C LEU A 117 12.32 13.49 9.77
N SER A 118 12.86 13.74 10.96
CA SER A 118 12.52 14.90 11.79
C SER A 118 13.12 16.21 11.28
N ARG A 119 14.11 16.18 10.37
CA ARG A 119 14.87 17.35 9.93
C ARG A 119 14.48 17.92 8.58
N GLY A 120 13.31 17.59 8.03
CA GLY A 120 12.87 18.08 6.71
C GLY A 120 12.93 19.59 6.55
N THR A 121 12.43 20.34 7.52
CA THR A 121 12.48 21.82 7.53
C THR A 121 13.91 22.37 7.61
N TRP A 122 14.82 21.69 8.28
CA TRP A 122 16.23 22.07 8.37
C TRP A 122 16.92 21.99 7.00
N TYR A 123 16.65 20.92 6.23
CA TYR A 123 17.15 20.75 4.85
C TYR A 123 16.58 21.81 3.92
N ALA A 124 15.26 22.04 3.97
CA ALA A 124 14.58 23.03 3.15
C ALA A 124 15.13 24.45 3.36
N LYS A 125 15.33 24.87 4.63
CA LYS A 125 15.88 26.18 4.96
C LYS A 125 17.30 26.42 4.44
N ARG A 126 18.05 25.35 4.13
CA ARG A 126 19.45 25.42 3.66
C ARG A 126 19.59 25.15 2.18
N GLY A 127 18.49 24.92 1.46
CA GLY A 127 18.54 24.56 0.04
C GLY A 127 19.23 23.22 -0.24
N ILE A 128 19.37 22.34 0.77
CA ILE A 128 20.00 21.03 0.63
C ILE A 128 18.92 20.02 0.23
N PRO A 129 19.15 19.18 -0.80
CA PRO A 129 18.20 18.15 -1.19
C PRO A 129 17.86 17.22 -0.02
N TYR A 130 16.55 17.05 0.26
CA TYR A 130 16.06 16.16 1.32
C TYR A 130 16.10 14.70 0.86
N ARG A 131 17.29 14.11 0.98
CA ARG A 131 17.52 12.70 0.64
C ARG A 131 18.58 12.08 1.54
N ARG A 132 18.43 10.79 1.82
CA ARG A 132 19.39 10.00 2.59
C ARG A 132 19.60 8.67 1.88
N GLY A 133 20.85 8.29 1.66
CA GLY A 133 21.22 7.02 1.05
C GLY A 133 22.00 6.14 2.03
N TYR A 134 21.70 4.83 2.00
CA TYR A 134 22.46 3.81 2.73
C TYR A 134 22.95 2.76 1.73
N LEU A 135 24.23 2.42 1.85
CA LEU A 135 24.81 1.31 1.10
C LEU A 135 24.87 0.08 2.02
N LEU A 136 24.07 -0.94 1.70
CA LEU A 136 24.11 -2.22 2.40
C LEU A 136 24.95 -3.20 1.59
N HIS A 137 26.05 -3.64 2.14
CA HIS A 137 26.95 -4.61 1.54
C HIS A 137 27.13 -5.84 2.43
N GLY A 138 27.59 -6.95 1.86
CA GLY A 138 27.81 -8.21 2.58
C GLY A 138 27.46 -9.41 1.71
N ALA A 139 27.76 -10.61 2.21
CA ALA A 139 27.53 -11.87 1.51
C ALA A 139 26.05 -12.07 1.13
N PRO A 140 25.74 -12.82 0.06
CA PRO A 140 24.38 -13.27 -0.22
C PRO A 140 23.78 -13.97 1.02
N GLY A 141 22.51 -13.72 1.30
CA GLY A 141 21.84 -14.32 2.47
C GLY A 141 22.11 -13.64 3.83
N SER A 142 22.98 -12.64 3.92
CA SER A 142 23.33 -11.95 5.18
C SER A 142 22.21 -11.08 5.80
N GLY A 143 20.98 -11.16 5.29
CA GLY A 143 19.83 -10.45 5.89
C GLY A 143 19.61 -9.01 5.45
N LYS A 144 20.34 -8.49 4.44
CA LYS A 144 20.19 -7.09 3.95
C LYS A 144 18.75 -6.70 3.61
N THR A 145 18.10 -7.49 2.75
CA THR A 145 16.70 -7.25 2.37
C THR A 145 15.74 -7.43 3.55
N SER A 146 16.04 -8.37 4.44
CA SER A 146 15.26 -8.60 5.66
C SER A 146 15.30 -7.38 6.58
N PHE A 147 16.47 -6.75 6.70
CA PHE A 147 16.62 -5.52 7.48
C PHE A 147 15.85 -4.35 6.87
N ILE A 148 15.96 -4.13 5.54
CA ILE A 148 15.19 -3.08 4.85
C ILE A 148 13.68 -3.26 5.08
N THR A 149 13.20 -4.50 4.95
CA THR A 149 11.76 -4.79 5.14
C THR A 149 11.32 -4.55 6.59
N ALA A 150 12.13 -4.95 7.56
CA ALA A 150 11.83 -4.72 8.98
C ALA A 150 11.88 -3.23 9.35
N LEU A 151 12.88 -2.50 8.82
CA LEU A 151 13.01 -1.06 9.02
C LEU A 151 11.82 -0.29 8.42
N ALA A 152 11.44 -0.59 7.18
CA ALA A 152 10.28 0.02 6.53
C ALA A 152 8.99 -0.25 7.32
N GLY A 153 8.81 -1.50 7.78
CA GLY A 153 7.66 -1.87 8.60
C GLY A 153 7.61 -1.16 9.96
N SER A 154 8.76 -0.95 10.61
CA SER A 154 8.83 -0.21 11.88
C SER A 154 8.53 1.28 11.75
N LEU A 155 8.68 1.83 10.55
CA LEU A 155 8.41 3.24 10.21
C LEU A 155 7.06 3.44 9.53
N ASP A 156 6.29 2.37 9.34
CA ASP A 156 5.02 2.36 8.59
C ASP A 156 5.17 2.87 7.14
N PHE A 157 6.29 2.51 6.51
CA PHE A 157 6.60 2.85 5.13
C PHE A 157 6.45 1.66 4.20
N ASN A 158 6.05 1.95 2.96
CA ASN A 158 6.11 1.02 1.85
C ASN A 158 7.49 1.06 1.19
N ILE A 159 7.82 -0.01 0.44
CA ILE A 159 9.10 -0.16 -0.22
C ILE A 159 8.90 -0.04 -1.73
N CYS A 160 9.70 0.79 -2.40
CA CYS A 160 9.77 0.86 -3.84
C CYS A 160 11.07 0.22 -4.32
N LEU A 161 10.97 -0.79 -5.17
CA LEU A 161 12.12 -1.46 -5.78
C LEU A 161 12.40 -0.87 -7.15
N LEU A 162 13.59 -0.31 -7.33
CA LEU A 162 14.08 0.15 -8.62
C LEU A 162 15.25 -0.74 -9.05
N ASN A 163 15.06 -1.49 -10.13
CA ASN A 163 16.12 -2.29 -10.73
C ASN A 163 16.85 -1.47 -11.80
N LEU A 164 18.07 -1.05 -11.52
CA LEU A 164 18.88 -0.24 -12.45
C LEU A 164 19.43 -1.06 -13.63
N ALA A 165 19.39 -2.40 -13.56
CA ALA A 165 19.85 -3.27 -14.64
C ALA A 165 18.79 -3.49 -15.74
N GLU A 166 17.52 -3.17 -15.50
CA GLU A 166 16.50 -3.22 -16.53
C GLU A 166 16.70 -2.04 -17.49
N ARG A 167 17.39 -2.30 -18.59
CA ARG A 167 17.41 -1.40 -19.74
C ARG A 167 16.00 -1.41 -20.36
N ARG A 168 15.35 -0.29 -20.35
CA ARG A 168 14.12 -0.01 -21.12
C ARG A 168 14.49 0.51 -22.48
#